data_54e1c3c967d07cdf0166bca4f7f8b49b
#
_entry.id   54e1c3c967d07cdf0166bca4f7f8b49b
#
_cell.length_a   1.000
_cell.length_b   1.000
_cell.length_c   1.000
_cell.angle_alpha   90.00
_cell.angle_beta   90.00
_cell.angle_gamma   90.00
#
_symmetry.space_group_name_H-M   'P 1'
#
loop_
_entity.id
_entity.type
_entity.pdbx_description
1 polymer ?
#
loop_
_entity_poly.entity_id
_entity_poly.type
_entity_poly.pdbx_seq_one_letter_code
_entity_poly.pdbx_strand_id
1 'polypeptide(L)'
;MIAESPSILTQLGFGELDKTSFFTPPKPKIIGLSGKARSGKDTAAGMLKTAFNAKTVAFADPIRDAMRVLFDFNEEHFNGSLKEVVVPWIGKSPRQLMQTLGTEWGRNIVNNDIWRILAARKIEQITDSFDHAVVTDVRFENEAEMIRSMGGRVWHIVRDNIPTVSAHASERGIDVHAGDVIIYNNGTMEDLLDSVCDNF
;
A
#
# COMPACT_ATOMS: atom_id res chain seq x y z
N MET A 1 -18.90 -56.25 -2.58
CA MET A 1 -19.22 -55.02 -1.88
C MET A 1 -18.55 -55.06 -0.51
N ILE A 2 -17.44 -54.37 -0.33
CA ILE A 2 -16.74 -54.29 0.97
C ILE A 2 -17.33 -53.05 1.65
N ALA A 3 -18.06 -53.23 2.75
CA ALA A 3 -18.60 -52.13 3.55
C ALA A 3 -17.42 -51.42 4.24
N GLU A 4 -17.20 -50.14 3.96
CA GLU A 4 -16.26 -49.35 4.68
C GLU A 4 -16.69 -49.22 6.16
N SER A 5 -15.79 -49.56 7.07
CA SER A 5 -16.03 -49.41 8.50
C SER A 5 -16.12 -47.93 8.87
N PRO A 6 -17.06 -47.48 9.69
CA PRO A 6 -17.17 -46.09 10.10
C PRO A 6 -15.93 -45.67 10.85
N SER A 7 -15.51 -44.39 10.63
CA SER A 7 -14.31 -43.85 11.29
C SER A 7 -14.44 -43.86 12.81
N ILE A 8 -13.33 -43.97 13.52
CA ILE A 8 -13.26 -43.95 14.99
C ILE A 8 -13.99 -42.74 15.60
N LEU A 9 -13.98 -41.59 14.91
CA LEU A 9 -14.69 -40.37 15.32
C LEU A 9 -16.22 -40.52 15.29
N THR A 10 -16.76 -41.26 14.31
CA THR A 10 -18.18 -41.56 14.23
C THR A 10 -18.63 -42.52 15.33
N GLN A 11 -17.75 -43.44 15.76
CA GLN A 11 -18.00 -44.35 16.86
C GLN A 11 -18.01 -43.67 18.24
N LEU A 12 -17.31 -42.51 18.37
CA LEU A 12 -17.27 -41.71 19.60
C LEU A 12 -18.39 -40.65 19.69
N GLY A 13 -19.36 -40.67 18.74
CA GLY A 13 -20.51 -39.76 18.77
C GLY A 13 -20.20 -38.34 18.25
N PHE A 14 -19.02 -38.13 17.69
CA PHE A 14 -18.74 -36.92 16.92
C PHE A 14 -19.28 -37.16 15.52
N GLY A 15 -20.32 -36.41 15.13
CA GLY A 15 -20.80 -36.38 13.76
C GLY A 15 -19.68 -36.07 12.78
N GLU A 16 -19.86 -36.43 11.49
CA GLU A 16 -18.86 -36.01 10.48
C GLU A 16 -18.60 -34.51 10.61
N LEU A 17 -17.41 -34.22 11.12
CA LEU A 17 -16.89 -32.85 11.13
C LEU A 17 -16.75 -32.45 9.67
N ASP A 18 -17.61 -31.53 9.23
CA ASP A 18 -17.49 -30.92 7.92
C ASP A 18 -16.10 -30.27 7.81
N LYS A 19 -15.17 -30.99 7.19
CA LYS A 19 -13.79 -30.58 7.01
C LYS A 19 -13.66 -29.29 6.17
N THR A 20 -14.76 -28.83 5.57
CA THR A 20 -14.83 -27.62 4.75
C THR A 20 -15.15 -26.36 5.56
N SER A 21 -15.62 -26.48 6.83
CA SER A 21 -16.05 -25.33 7.64
C SER A 21 -14.95 -24.74 8.55
N PHE A 22 -13.77 -25.36 8.64
CA PHE A 22 -12.84 -25.01 9.73
C PHE A 22 -11.76 -23.97 9.38
N PHE A 23 -11.56 -23.59 8.14
CA PHE A 23 -10.60 -22.52 7.83
C PHE A 23 -10.91 -21.83 6.50
N THR A 24 -11.88 -20.91 6.52
CA THR A 24 -11.84 -19.85 5.52
C THR A 24 -10.85 -18.82 6.06
N PRO A 25 -9.66 -18.67 5.48
CA PRO A 25 -8.74 -17.64 5.93
C PRO A 25 -9.45 -16.27 5.86
N PRO A 26 -9.21 -15.37 6.81
CA PRO A 26 -9.82 -14.05 6.78
C PRO A 26 -9.50 -13.39 5.44
N LYS A 27 -10.51 -12.74 4.85
CA LYS A 27 -10.35 -12.05 3.56
C LYS A 27 -9.18 -11.06 3.65
N PRO A 28 -8.24 -11.08 2.71
CA PRO A 28 -7.14 -10.14 2.70
C PRO A 28 -7.61 -8.69 2.79
N LYS A 29 -6.94 -7.88 3.59
CA LYS A 29 -7.24 -6.45 3.72
C LYS A 29 -6.43 -5.64 2.72
N ILE A 30 -7.07 -4.65 2.11
CA ILE A 30 -6.44 -3.67 1.24
C ILE A 30 -6.54 -2.32 1.96
N ILE A 31 -5.41 -1.71 2.26
CA ILE A 31 -5.32 -0.45 2.99
C ILE A 31 -4.54 0.55 2.16
N GLY A 32 -5.14 1.71 1.87
CA GLY A 32 -4.44 2.83 1.25
C GLY A 32 -4.06 3.87 2.30
N LEU A 33 -2.80 4.26 2.37
CA LEU A 33 -2.34 5.29 3.30
C LEU A 33 -2.26 6.65 2.61
N SER A 34 -3.01 7.60 3.13
CA SER A 34 -3.00 9.01 2.72
C SER A 34 -2.58 9.92 3.86
N GLY A 35 -2.08 11.09 3.54
CA GLY A 35 -1.67 12.12 4.50
C GLY A 35 -0.50 12.95 3.98
N LYS A 36 -0.26 14.09 4.60
CA LYS A 36 0.82 15.03 4.22
C LYS A 36 2.21 14.40 4.38
N ALA A 37 3.20 15.00 3.74
CA ALA A 37 4.60 14.65 4.00
C ALA A 37 4.90 14.75 5.50
N ARG A 38 5.65 13.79 6.05
CA ARG A 38 6.01 13.71 7.48
C ARG A 38 4.84 13.47 8.45
N SER A 39 3.64 13.10 7.96
CA SER A 39 2.52 12.74 8.87
C SER A 39 2.70 11.41 9.58
N GLY A 40 3.64 10.55 9.15
CA GLY A 40 3.87 9.23 9.73
C GLY A 40 3.35 8.06 8.89
N LYS A 41 2.95 8.28 7.63
CA LYS A 41 2.49 7.21 6.71
C LYS A 41 3.48 6.06 6.59
N ASP A 42 4.76 6.39 6.39
CA ASP A 42 5.81 5.37 6.20
C ASP A 42 6.00 4.54 7.49
N THR A 43 5.86 5.19 8.65
CA THR A 43 5.88 4.53 9.95
C THR A 43 4.69 3.60 10.10
N ALA A 44 3.48 4.04 9.81
CA ALA A 44 2.27 3.21 9.85
C ALA A 44 2.37 2.04 8.87
N ALA A 45 2.90 2.26 7.65
CA ALA A 45 3.17 1.18 6.69
C ALA A 45 4.15 0.14 7.24
N GLY A 46 5.22 0.60 7.91
CA GLY A 46 6.19 -0.28 8.57
C GLY A 46 5.57 -1.11 9.69
N MET A 47 4.68 -0.51 10.50
CA MET A 47 3.93 -1.21 11.55
C MET A 47 3.00 -2.28 10.96
N LEU A 48 2.23 -1.95 9.92
CA LEU A 48 1.37 -2.90 9.22
C LEU A 48 2.17 -4.07 8.61
N LYS A 49 3.31 -3.78 8.02
CA LYS A 49 4.22 -4.79 7.48
C LYS A 49 4.73 -5.74 8.57
N THR A 50 5.11 -5.20 9.72
CA THR A 50 5.74 -5.98 10.79
C THR A 50 4.73 -6.74 11.63
N ALA A 51 3.63 -6.09 12.05
CA ALA A 51 2.63 -6.67 12.94
C ALA A 51 1.68 -7.64 12.21
N PHE A 52 1.35 -7.35 10.94
CA PHE A 52 0.33 -8.09 10.20
C PHE A 52 0.85 -8.76 8.93
N ASN A 53 2.18 -8.82 8.74
CA ASN A 53 2.82 -9.38 7.54
C ASN A 53 2.28 -8.81 6.22
N ALA A 54 1.86 -7.54 6.23
CA ALA A 54 1.31 -6.89 5.04
C ALA A 54 2.40 -6.64 3.99
N LYS A 55 2.03 -6.76 2.71
CA LYS A 55 2.90 -6.41 1.58
C LYS A 55 2.64 -4.97 1.16
N THR A 56 3.70 -4.21 0.99
CA THR A 56 3.60 -2.80 0.57
C THR A 56 3.60 -2.66 -0.94
N VAL A 57 2.82 -1.72 -1.45
CA VAL A 57 2.74 -1.31 -2.86
C VAL A 57 2.78 0.21 -2.91
N ALA A 58 3.50 0.78 -3.87
CA ALA A 58 3.41 2.20 -4.18
C ALA A 58 3.10 2.40 -5.67
N PHE A 59 2.33 3.42 -6.01
CA PHE A 59 2.08 3.79 -7.41
C PHE A 59 3.38 4.16 -8.14
N ALA A 60 4.37 4.62 -7.39
CA ALA A 60 5.69 4.96 -7.90
C ALA A 60 6.66 3.75 -8.03
N ASP A 61 6.32 2.57 -7.54
CA ASP A 61 7.23 1.42 -7.56
C ASP A 61 7.69 1.05 -8.97
N PRO A 62 6.82 0.93 -10.00
CA PRO A 62 7.29 0.61 -11.35
C PRO A 62 8.23 1.66 -11.93
N ILE A 63 8.06 2.93 -11.54
CA ILE A 63 8.95 4.03 -11.95
C ILE A 63 10.32 3.86 -11.31
N ARG A 64 10.35 3.56 -9.99
CA ARG A 64 11.60 3.32 -9.26
C ARG A 64 12.34 2.10 -9.79
N ASP A 65 11.61 1.01 -10.08
CA ASP A 65 12.19 -0.20 -10.66
C ASP A 65 12.81 0.07 -12.03
N ALA A 66 12.12 0.83 -12.89
CA ALA A 66 12.68 1.26 -14.15
C ALA A 66 13.96 2.10 -13.97
N MET A 67 13.98 3.03 -13.00
CA MET A 67 15.16 3.84 -12.70
C MET A 67 16.34 3.01 -12.17
N ARG A 68 16.05 1.97 -11.37
CA ARG A 68 17.09 1.03 -10.90
C ARG A 68 17.73 0.31 -12.10
N VAL A 69 16.91 -0.18 -13.02
CA VAL A 69 17.40 -0.93 -14.18
C VAL A 69 18.13 -0.03 -15.18
N LEU A 70 17.60 1.17 -15.46
CA LEU A 70 18.17 2.06 -16.49
C LEU A 70 19.40 2.82 -16.02
N PHE A 71 19.46 3.21 -14.74
CA PHE A 71 20.46 4.16 -14.23
C PHE A 71 21.21 3.66 -13.00
N ASP A 72 20.94 2.43 -12.55
CA ASP A 72 21.52 1.85 -11.32
C ASP A 72 21.23 2.72 -10.07
N PHE A 73 20.04 3.32 -10.01
CA PHE A 73 19.64 4.12 -8.87
C PHE A 73 19.27 3.25 -7.67
N ASN A 74 19.55 3.75 -6.49
CA ASN A 74 19.24 3.14 -5.20
C ASN A 74 18.37 4.07 -4.32
N GLU A 75 18.11 3.70 -3.07
CA GLU A 75 17.26 4.47 -2.16
C GLU A 75 17.75 5.90 -1.91
N GLU A 76 19.06 6.18 -1.95
CA GLU A 76 19.59 7.54 -1.82
C GLU A 76 19.14 8.46 -2.97
N HIS A 77 18.94 7.88 -4.17
CA HIS A 77 18.43 8.61 -5.33
C HIS A 77 16.93 8.85 -5.29
N PHE A 78 16.17 8.03 -4.54
CA PHE A 78 14.70 8.14 -4.46
C PHE A 78 14.23 8.95 -3.25
N ASN A 79 14.81 8.70 -2.09
CA ASN A 79 14.37 9.26 -0.82
C ASN A 79 15.47 10.00 -0.05
N GLY A 80 16.75 9.84 -0.46
CA GLY A 80 17.91 10.39 0.21
C GLY A 80 18.44 11.68 -0.39
N SER A 81 19.69 11.96 -0.08
CA SER A 81 20.40 13.21 -0.43
C SER A 81 20.66 13.38 -1.92
N LEU A 82 20.71 12.28 -2.68
CA LEU A 82 20.99 12.32 -4.13
C LEU A 82 19.75 12.63 -4.99
N LYS A 83 18.58 12.68 -4.42
CA LYS A 83 17.31 12.87 -5.14
C LYS A 83 17.27 14.10 -6.05
N GLU A 84 17.84 15.20 -5.60
CA GLU A 84 17.86 16.48 -6.32
C GLU A 84 19.22 16.75 -7.00
N VAL A 85 20.20 15.87 -6.80
CA VAL A 85 21.56 16.06 -7.37
C VAL A 85 21.54 15.69 -8.84
N VAL A 86 22.02 16.60 -9.68
CA VAL A 86 22.12 16.34 -11.13
C VAL A 86 23.17 15.23 -11.38
N VAL A 87 22.77 14.19 -12.08
CA VAL A 87 23.65 13.12 -12.53
C VAL A 87 24.43 13.60 -13.75
N PRO A 88 25.78 13.78 -13.67
CA PRO A 88 26.56 14.53 -14.66
C PRO A 88 26.43 14.01 -16.09
N TRP A 89 26.42 12.68 -16.29
CA TRP A 89 26.37 12.08 -17.60
C TRP A 89 24.96 12.07 -18.22
N ILE A 90 23.89 12.35 -17.42
CA ILE A 90 22.51 12.47 -17.90
C ILE A 90 22.10 13.96 -18.02
N GLY A 91 22.65 14.83 -17.17
CA GLY A 91 22.28 16.24 -17.08
C GLY A 91 20.92 16.49 -16.39
N LYS A 92 20.38 15.50 -15.69
CA LYS A 92 19.11 15.58 -14.93
C LYS A 92 19.26 14.93 -13.56
N SER A 93 18.46 15.40 -12.59
CA SER A 93 18.40 14.74 -11.29
C SER A 93 17.49 13.51 -11.32
N PRO A 94 17.63 12.56 -10.37
CA PRO A 94 16.73 11.43 -10.22
C PRO A 94 15.26 11.85 -10.17
N ARG A 95 14.94 12.92 -9.43
CA ARG A 95 13.56 13.47 -9.38
C ARG A 95 13.05 13.88 -10.77
N GLN A 96 13.85 14.60 -11.54
CA GLN A 96 13.47 15.02 -12.89
C GLN A 96 13.23 13.83 -13.81
N LEU A 97 14.09 12.81 -13.75
CA LEU A 97 13.95 11.58 -14.53
C LEU A 97 12.68 10.81 -14.16
N MET A 98 12.40 10.67 -12.85
CA MET A 98 11.16 10.05 -12.37
C MET A 98 9.91 10.82 -12.81
N GLN A 99 9.95 12.15 -12.80
CA GLN A 99 8.84 12.97 -13.30
C GLN A 99 8.61 12.79 -14.81
N THR A 100 9.69 12.79 -15.59
CA THR A 100 9.63 12.55 -17.03
C THR A 100 9.04 11.17 -17.34
N LEU A 101 9.52 10.11 -16.71
CA LEU A 101 8.98 8.76 -16.90
C LEU A 101 7.55 8.64 -16.39
N GLY A 102 7.28 9.18 -15.20
CA GLY A 102 5.98 9.04 -14.54
C GLY A 102 4.87 9.83 -15.20
N THR A 103 5.13 11.06 -15.61
CA THR A 103 4.13 11.98 -16.14
C THR A 103 4.21 12.08 -17.65
N GLU A 104 5.34 12.52 -18.18
CA GLU A 104 5.45 12.84 -19.60
C GLU A 104 5.29 11.58 -20.47
N TRP A 105 6.01 10.53 -20.14
CA TRP A 105 5.92 9.27 -20.87
C TRP A 105 4.72 8.43 -20.40
N GLY A 106 4.64 8.11 -19.13
CA GLY A 106 3.67 7.14 -18.60
C GLY A 106 2.24 7.64 -18.76
N ARG A 107 1.91 8.78 -18.15
CA ARG A 107 0.53 9.31 -18.16
C ARG A 107 0.15 9.96 -19.48
N ASN A 108 1.03 10.76 -20.07
CA ASN A 108 0.65 11.56 -21.23
C ASN A 108 0.76 10.80 -22.56
N ILE A 109 1.72 9.86 -22.67
CA ILE A 109 1.96 9.14 -23.93
C ILE A 109 1.37 7.73 -23.91
N VAL A 110 1.57 6.96 -22.81
CA VAL A 110 1.11 5.56 -22.74
C VAL A 110 -0.35 5.47 -22.33
N ASN A 111 -0.68 5.86 -21.11
CA ASN A 111 -2.04 5.84 -20.57
C ASN A 111 -2.08 6.65 -19.26
N ASN A 112 -3.06 7.55 -19.13
CA ASN A 112 -3.21 8.40 -17.94
C ASN A 112 -3.35 7.57 -16.65
N ASP A 113 -3.85 6.37 -16.73
CA ASP A 113 -4.11 5.47 -15.60
C ASP A 113 -3.05 4.36 -15.45
N ILE A 114 -1.95 4.42 -16.21
CA ILE A 114 -0.98 3.30 -16.26
C ILE A 114 -0.50 2.88 -14.86
N TRP A 115 -0.18 3.82 -13.98
CA TRP A 115 0.34 3.51 -12.65
C TRP A 115 -0.72 2.90 -11.74
N ARG A 116 -1.99 3.31 -11.89
CA ARG A 116 -3.14 2.71 -11.20
C ARG A 116 -3.38 1.28 -11.66
N ILE A 117 -3.33 1.04 -12.97
CA ILE A 117 -3.49 -0.30 -13.56
C ILE A 117 -2.41 -1.25 -13.03
N LEU A 118 -1.16 -0.80 -12.99
CA LEU A 118 -0.04 -1.62 -12.50
C LEU A 118 -0.16 -1.88 -11.00
N ALA A 119 -0.54 -0.87 -10.21
CA ALA A 119 -0.77 -1.03 -8.78
C ALA A 119 -1.93 -1.99 -8.49
N ALA A 120 -3.07 -1.87 -9.20
CA ALA A 120 -4.21 -2.77 -9.04
C ALA A 120 -3.81 -4.23 -9.28
N ARG A 121 -3.12 -4.53 -10.37
CA ARG A 121 -2.58 -5.87 -10.67
C ARG A 121 -1.66 -6.39 -9.57
N LYS A 122 -0.83 -5.53 -9.00
CA LYS A 122 0.06 -5.93 -7.90
C LYS A 122 -0.71 -6.23 -6.63
N ILE A 123 -1.73 -5.43 -6.32
CA ILE A 123 -2.63 -5.65 -5.18
C ILE A 123 -3.36 -6.99 -5.35
N GLU A 124 -3.93 -7.27 -6.53
CA GLU A 124 -4.59 -8.53 -6.84
C GLU A 124 -3.65 -9.73 -6.60
N GLN A 125 -2.42 -9.70 -7.13
CA GLN A 125 -1.43 -10.75 -6.91
C GLN A 125 -1.13 -10.99 -5.41
N ILE A 126 -1.06 -9.93 -4.62
CA ILE A 126 -0.85 -10.02 -3.17
C ILE A 126 -2.06 -10.66 -2.49
N THR A 127 -3.26 -10.18 -2.79
CA THR A 127 -4.49 -10.66 -2.16
C THR A 127 -4.88 -12.07 -2.59
N ASP A 128 -4.57 -12.48 -3.81
CA ASP A 128 -4.73 -13.86 -4.29
C ASP A 128 -3.84 -14.84 -3.51
N SER A 129 -2.72 -14.36 -2.99
CA SER A 129 -1.84 -15.13 -2.09
C SER A 129 -2.27 -15.08 -0.62
N PHE A 130 -3.47 -14.55 -0.33
CA PHE A 130 -4.02 -14.32 1.02
C PHE A 130 -3.18 -13.40 1.91
N ASP A 131 -2.32 -12.60 1.33
CA ASP A 131 -1.57 -11.55 2.03
C ASP A 131 -2.38 -10.24 2.08
N HIS A 132 -2.13 -9.42 3.10
CA HIS A 132 -2.67 -8.07 3.17
C HIS A 132 -1.86 -7.12 2.29
N ALA A 133 -2.53 -6.19 1.59
CA ALA A 133 -1.90 -5.19 0.73
C ALA A 133 -2.00 -3.80 1.36
N VAL A 134 -0.87 -3.07 1.44
CA VAL A 134 -0.81 -1.69 1.92
C VAL A 134 -0.25 -0.79 0.83
N VAL A 135 -1.08 0.11 0.31
CA VAL A 135 -0.67 1.13 -0.67
C VAL A 135 -0.18 2.37 0.09
N THR A 136 1.09 2.72 -0.06
CA THR A 136 1.78 3.66 0.84
C THR A 136 1.75 5.11 0.39
N ASP A 137 1.36 5.41 -0.85
CA ASP A 137 1.50 6.74 -1.45
C ASP A 137 0.22 7.27 -2.12
N VAL A 138 -0.95 7.01 -1.51
CA VAL A 138 -2.24 7.53 -2.00
C VAL A 138 -2.29 9.05 -1.89
N ARG A 139 -2.39 9.74 -3.03
CA ARG A 139 -2.31 11.20 -3.12
C ARG A 139 -3.44 11.85 -3.89
N PHE A 140 -4.12 11.09 -4.76
CA PHE A 140 -5.17 11.57 -5.63
C PHE A 140 -6.47 10.79 -5.39
N GLU A 141 -7.62 11.48 -5.59
CA GLU A 141 -8.91 10.86 -5.35
C GLU A 141 -9.16 9.62 -6.21
N ASN A 142 -8.74 9.63 -7.47
CA ASN A 142 -8.85 8.48 -8.35
C ASN A 142 -8.03 7.25 -7.90
N GLU A 143 -6.95 7.46 -7.13
CA GLU A 143 -6.17 6.37 -6.50
C GLU A 143 -6.93 5.80 -5.29
N ALA A 144 -7.51 6.68 -4.47
CA ALA A 144 -8.35 6.29 -3.34
C ALA A 144 -9.62 5.55 -3.78
N GLU A 145 -10.29 6.04 -4.82
CA GLU A 145 -11.46 5.40 -5.42
C GLU A 145 -11.13 3.98 -5.93
N MET A 146 -9.98 3.79 -6.56
CA MET A 146 -9.52 2.46 -6.99
C MET A 146 -9.41 1.52 -5.79
N ILE A 147 -8.77 1.94 -4.70
CA ILE A 147 -8.62 1.12 -3.49
C ILE A 147 -9.98 0.75 -2.90
N ARG A 148 -10.89 1.72 -2.78
CA ARG A 148 -12.25 1.50 -2.28
C ARG A 148 -13.03 0.54 -3.19
N SER A 149 -12.91 0.68 -4.53
CA SER A 149 -13.57 -0.22 -5.50
C SER A 149 -13.09 -1.67 -5.42
N MET A 150 -11.84 -1.87 -5.00
CA MET A 150 -11.27 -3.20 -4.72
C MET A 150 -11.69 -3.78 -3.36
N GLY A 151 -12.57 -3.08 -2.62
CA GLY A 151 -13.02 -3.48 -1.28
C GLY A 151 -12.06 -3.10 -0.16
N GLY A 152 -11.08 -2.24 -0.45
CA GLY A 152 -10.14 -1.71 0.51
C GLY A 152 -10.68 -0.49 1.28
N ARG A 153 -9.89 -0.01 2.24
CA ARG A 153 -10.16 1.21 3.01
C ARG A 153 -8.99 2.18 2.88
N VAL A 154 -9.30 3.47 2.92
CA VAL A 154 -8.27 4.51 2.97
C VAL A 154 -8.08 4.96 4.42
N TRP A 155 -6.84 5.01 4.86
CA TRP A 155 -6.44 5.50 6.17
C TRP A 155 -5.75 6.84 6.00
N HIS A 156 -6.33 7.87 6.58
CA HIS A 156 -5.82 9.23 6.60
C HIS A 156 -4.95 9.42 7.84
N ILE A 157 -3.63 9.45 7.65
CA ILE A 157 -2.68 9.70 8.75
C ILE A 157 -2.53 11.21 8.89
N VAL A 158 -3.09 11.74 9.97
CA VAL A 158 -3.13 13.17 10.27
C VAL A 158 -2.16 13.49 11.39
N ARG A 159 -1.34 14.51 11.19
CA ARG A 159 -0.47 15.07 12.23
C ARG A 159 -0.59 16.58 12.23
N ASP A 160 -0.85 17.15 13.40
CA ASP A 160 -0.97 18.59 13.57
C ASP A 160 0.42 19.26 13.49
N ASN A 161 0.43 20.55 13.18
CA ASN A 161 1.63 21.38 13.18
C ASN A 161 2.80 20.90 12.29
N ILE A 162 2.50 20.19 11.19
CA ILE A 162 3.51 19.86 10.19
C ILE A 162 3.75 21.08 9.29
N PRO A 163 5.00 21.57 9.15
CA PRO A 163 5.32 22.61 8.19
C PRO A 163 4.96 22.15 6.78
N THR A 164 4.29 23.00 6.01
CA THR A 164 3.98 22.72 4.59
C THR A 164 5.28 22.63 3.81
N VAL A 165 5.59 21.46 3.30
CA VAL A 165 6.88 21.22 2.58
C VAL A 165 6.81 21.69 1.14
N SER A 166 5.61 21.77 0.53
CA SER A 166 5.45 22.18 -0.87
C SER A 166 3.99 22.57 -1.14
N ALA A 167 3.79 23.56 -2.02
CA ALA A 167 2.45 23.93 -2.52
C ALA A 167 1.93 23.04 -3.68
N HIS A 168 2.53 21.87 -3.89
CA HIS A 168 2.19 20.99 -5.00
C HIS A 168 0.79 20.35 -4.81
N ALA A 169 0.08 20.10 -5.93
CA ALA A 169 -1.27 19.51 -5.92
C ALA A 169 -1.36 18.19 -5.14
N SER A 170 -0.29 17.40 -5.14
CA SER A 170 -0.22 16.13 -4.38
C SER A 170 -0.16 16.29 -2.85
N GLU A 171 -0.03 17.52 -2.34
CA GLU A 171 -0.02 17.81 -0.90
C GLU A 171 -1.37 18.34 -0.39
N ARG A 172 -2.35 18.52 -1.28
CA ARG A 172 -3.71 18.96 -0.88
C ARG A 172 -4.45 17.89 -0.06
N GLY A 173 -4.02 16.63 -0.19
CA GLY A 173 -4.72 15.50 0.39
C GLY A 173 -5.89 15.04 -0.48
N ILE A 174 -6.59 14.04 0.00
CA ILE A 174 -7.81 13.49 -0.58
C ILE A 174 -8.95 13.67 0.43
N ASP A 175 -10.19 13.65 -0.06
CA ASP A 175 -11.36 13.77 0.78
C ASP A 175 -11.58 12.50 1.62
N VAL A 176 -12.13 12.68 2.83
CA VAL A 176 -12.51 11.57 3.70
C VAL A 176 -13.90 11.09 3.30
N HIS A 177 -14.02 9.82 2.94
CA HIS A 177 -15.28 9.20 2.57
C HIS A 177 -15.81 8.28 3.68
N ALA A 178 -17.10 7.94 3.61
CA ALA A 178 -17.71 6.98 4.52
C ALA A 178 -16.99 5.62 4.43
N GLY A 179 -16.51 5.11 5.56
CA GLY A 179 -15.75 3.86 5.65
C GLY A 179 -14.22 4.04 5.64
N ASP A 180 -13.72 5.24 5.39
CA ASP A 180 -12.32 5.58 5.60
C ASP A 180 -11.99 5.66 7.10
N VAL A 181 -10.72 5.56 7.44
CA VAL A 181 -10.21 5.66 8.82
C VAL A 181 -9.35 6.91 8.96
N ILE A 182 -9.53 7.64 10.04
CA ILE A 182 -8.65 8.77 10.39
C ILE A 182 -7.81 8.38 11.60
N ILE A 183 -6.49 8.41 11.43
CA ILE A 183 -5.53 8.14 12.50
C ILE A 183 -4.78 9.44 12.82
N TYR A 184 -4.95 9.94 14.03
CA TYR A 184 -4.21 11.11 14.51
C TYR A 184 -2.86 10.68 15.09
N ASN A 185 -1.79 11.14 14.48
CA ASN A 185 -0.41 10.85 14.89
C ASN A 185 0.21 12.04 15.60
N ASN A 186 -0.39 12.44 16.72
CA ASN A 186 0.09 13.58 17.53
C ASN A 186 0.81 13.14 18.81
N GLY A 187 0.78 11.85 19.12
CA GLY A 187 1.37 11.25 20.31
C GLY A 187 2.70 10.58 20.07
N THR A 188 2.95 9.55 20.83
CA THR A 188 4.15 8.72 20.79
C THR A 188 4.08 7.69 19.63
N MET A 189 5.17 6.96 19.43
CA MET A 189 5.20 5.84 18.50
C MET A 189 4.27 4.70 18.95
N GLU A 190 4.12 4.50 20.26
CA GLU A 190 3.25 3.50 20.86
C GLU A 190 1.77 3.84 20.63
N ASP A 191 1.37 5.10 20.81
CA ASP A 191 0.01 5.56 20.49
C ASP A 191 -0.34 5.36 19.01
N LEU A 192 0.61 5.57 18.12
CA LEU A 192 0.41 5.30 16.70
C LEU A 192 0.25 3.79 16.42
N LEU A 193 1.06 2.94 17.07
CA LEU A 193 0.97 1.49 16.93
C LEU A 193 -0.38 0.97 17.43
N ASP A 194 -0.84 1.42 18.60
CA ASP A 194 -2.14 1.06 19.15
C ASP A 194 -3.26 1.45 18.17
N SER A 195 -3.22 2.70 17.65
CA SER A 195 -4.19 3.15 16.66
C SER A 195 -4.18 2.31 15.37
N VAL A 196 -3.01 1.87 14.92
CA VAL A 196 -2.87 0.97 13.77
C VAL A 196 -3.46 -0.39 14.07
N CYS A 197 -3.20 -0.96 15.25
CA CYS A 197 -3.72 -2.27 15.66
C CYS A 197 -5.25 -2.26 15.82
N ASP A 198 -5.80 -1.22 16.43
CA ASP A 198 -7.24 -1.10 16.68
C ASP A 198 -8.08 -0.98 15.40
N ASN A 199 -7.49 -0.45 14.33
CA ASN A 199 -8.17 -0.26 13.05
C ASN A 199 -7.90 -1.38 12.03
N PHE A 200 -6.92 -2.22 12.31
CA PHE A 200 -6.61 -3.38 11.47
C PHE A 200 -7.54 -4.54 11.79
#